data_495c7189d0552b9d1807cd088a346ebe
#
_entry.id   495c7189d0552b9d1807cd088a346ebe
#
_cell.length_a   1.000
_cell.length_b   1.000
_cell.length_c   1.000
_cell.angle_alpha   90.00
_cell.angle_beta   90.00
_cell.angle_gamma   90.00
#
_symmetry.space_group_name_H-M   'P 1'
#
loop_
_entity.id
_entity.type
_entity.pdbx_description
1 polymer ?
#
loop_
_entity_poly.entity_id
_entity_poly.type
_entity_poly.pdbx_seq_one_letter_code
_entity_poly.pdbx_strand_id
1 'polypeptide(L)'
;MASFAKIGLNSKVIEVLSVHNNVLKDSNGVEQEVNGIDFLTKLTGYPIWKQTSYNTYGGVHNNNGTPLRKNHAGIGMTYDEDRDAFILKKPYASWILNEDTCLWEA
;
A
#
# COMPACT_ATOMS: atom_id res chain seq x y z
N MET A 1 14.20 0.68 -0.78
CA MET A 1 13.44 1.55 0.11
C MET A 1 12.03 1.02 0.27
N ALA A 2 11.42 1.25 1.41
CA ALA A 2 10.02 0.89 1.63
C ALA A 2 9.13 2.07 1.29
N SER A 3 7.96 1.80 0.72
CA SER A 3 6.98 2.83 0.38
C SER A 3 5.76 2.71 1.28
N PHE A 4 5.21 3.85 1.70
CA PHE A 4 4.03 3.92 2.56
C PHE A 4 3.00 4.87 1.98
N ALA A 5 1.74 4.44 1.95
CA ALA A 5 0.62 5.23 1.50
C ALA A 5 -0.06 5.91 2.70
N LYS A 6 -0.26 7.21 2.61
CA LYS A 6 -1.02 7.98 3.58
C LYS A 6 -2.51 7.87 3.25
N ILE A 7 -3.29 7.35 4.18
CA ILE A 7 -4.71 7.08 3.98
C ILE A 7 -5.54 8.22 4.55
N GLY A 8 -6.30 8.89 3.70
CA GLY A 8 -7.17 10.01 4.09
C GLY A 8 -8.63 9.62 4.22
N LEU A 9 -9.52 10.59 4.06
CA LEU A 9 -10.97 10.38 4.15
C LEU A 9 -11.44 9.36 3.11
N ASN A 10 -12.42 8.55 3.49
CA ASN A 10 -13.00 7.49 2.64
C ASN A 10 -11.95 6.45 2.20
N SER A 11 -10.91 6.26 2.99
CA SER A 11 -9.82 5.31 2.73
C SER A 11 -9.06 5.60 1.43
N LYS A 12 -9.05 6.86 0.99
CA LYS A 12 -8.31 7.27 -0.22
C LYS A 12 -6.84 7.51 0.08
N VAL A 13 -5.98 7.09 -0.84
CA VAL A 13 -4.55 7.39 -0.80
C VAL A 13 -4.36 8.87 -1.17
N ILE A 14 -3.82 9.65 -0.25
CA ILE A 14 -3.59 11.09 -0.47
C ILE A 14 -2.12 11.45 -0.66
N GLU A 15 -1.22 10.54 -0.28
CA GLU A 15 0.22 10.73 -0.46
C GLU A 15 0.94 9.38 -0.40
N VAL A 16 2.07 9.26 -1.07
CA VAL A 16 2.93 8.07 -0.97
C VAL A 16 4.35 8.55 -0.68
N LEU A 17 4.95 8.05 0.41
CA LEU A 17 6.30 8.41 0.81
C LEU A 17 7.19 7.17 0.86
N SER A 18 8.48 7.36 0.58
CA SER A 18 9.47 6.30 0.69
C SER A 18 10.28 6.48 1.97
N VAL A 19 10.59 5.37 2.63
CA VAL A 19 11.35 5.33 3.89
C VAL A 19 12.52 4.37 3.71
N HIS A 20 13.69 4.71 4.25
CA HIS A 20 14.84 3.83 4.18
C HIS A 20 14.54 2.53 4.95
N ASN A 21 14.93 1.38 4.37
CA ASN A 21 14.62 0.08 4.96
C ASN A 21 15.14 -0.09 6.39
N ASN A 22 16.24 0.56 6.74
CA ASN A 22 16.81 0.48 8.09
C ASN A 22 15.85 1.01 9.17
N VAL A 23 14.94 1.93 8.82
CA VAL A 23 13.94 2.47 9.75
C VAL A 23 12.95 1.39 10.17
N LEU A 24 12.69 0.41 9.31
CA LEU A 24 11.72 -0.65 9.56
C LEU A 24 12.29 -1.80 10.39
N LYS A 25 13.61 -1.92 10.47
CA LYS A 25 14.26 -3.04 11.13
C LYS A 25 14.10 -2.98 12.64
N ASP A 26 13.74 -4.12 13.24
CA ASP A 26 13.71 -4.28 14.69
C ASP A 26 15.12 -4.61 15.23
N SER A 27 15.21 -4.94 16.52
CA SER A 27 16.49 -5.28 17.17
C SER A 27 17.13 -6.53 16.58
N ASN A 28 16.38 -7.38 15.89
CA ASN A 28 16.87 -8.59 15.24
C ASN A 28 17.17 -8.41 13.74
N GLY A 29 17.04 -7.17 13.23
CA GLY A 29 17.26 -6.86 11.82
C GLY A 29 16.10 -7.24 10.91
N VAL A 30 14.95 -7.59 11.46
CA VAL A 30 13.73 -7.95 10.69
C VAL A 30 12.90 -6.70 10.43
N GLU A 31 12.49 -6.50 9.18
CA GLU A 31 11.68 -5.35 8.80
C GLU A 31 10.23 -5.53 9.27
N GLN A 32 9.70 -4.51 9.96
CA GLN A 32 8.33 -4.49 10.47
C GLN A 32 7.61 -3.26 9.95
N GLU A 33 6.41 -3.45 9.40
CA GLU A 33 5.60 -2.33 8.91
C GLU A 33 5.31 -1.31 10.01
N VAL A 34 5.05 -1.75 11.23
CA VAL A 34 4.72 -0.88 12.35
C VAL A 34 5.83 0.13 12.65
N ASN A 35 7.09 -0.25 12.44
CA ASN A 35 8.22 0.64 12.69
C ASN A 35 8.24 1.81 11.70
N GLY A 36 7.91 1.54 10.44
CA GLY A 36 7.78 2.59 9.43
C GLY A 36 6.59 3.51 9.70
N ILE A 37 5.48 2.94 10.14
CA ILE A 37 4.28 3.71 10.51
C ILE A 37 4.60 4.64 11.68
N ASP A 38 5.29 4.14 12.71
CA ASP A 38 5.71 4.97 13.86
C ASP A 38 6.63 6.10 13.43
N PHE A 39 7.61 5.82 12.58
CA PHE A 39 8.53 6.82 12.07
C PHE A 39 7.78 7.95 11.36
N LEU A 40 6.87 7.59 10.42
CA LEU A 40 6.10 8.57 9.65
C LEU A 40 5.10 9.32 10.52
N THR A 41 4.51 8.66 11.50
CA THR A 41 3.61 9.32 12.47
C THR A 41 4.33 10.42 13.23
N LYS A 42 5.55 10.15 13.69
CA LYS A 42 6.36 11.15 14.41
C LYS A 42 6.86 12.26 13.50
N LEU A 43 7.21 11.91 12.26
CA LEU A 43 7.72 12.86 11.28
C LEU A 43 6.65 13.82 10.78
N THR A 44 5.46 13.31 10.48
CA THR A 44 4.38 14.07 9.82
C THR A 44 3.25 14.48 10.76
N GLY A 45 3.15 13.84 11.92
CA GLY A 45 2.02 14.05 12.85
C GLY A 45 0.72 13.38 12.39
N TYR A 46 0.77 12.49 11.41
CA TYR A 46 -0.40 11.81 10.85
C TYR A 46 -0.23 10.29 11.01
N PRO A 47 -1.20 9.58 11.63
CA PRO A 47 -0.99 8.20 12.06
C PRO A 47 -1.46 7.10 11.09
N ILE A 48 -2.16 7.43 10.01
CA ILE A 48 -2.79 6.40 9.17
C ILE A 48 -1.95 6.16 7.91
N TRP A 49 -1.11 5.12 7.98
CA TRP A 49 -0.19 4.72 6.91
C TRP A 49 -0.32 3.23 6.65
N LYS A 50 -0.15 2.82 5.39
CA LYS A 50 -0.10 1.41 4.99
C LYS A 50 1.09 1.21 4.06
N GLN A 51 1.88 0.17 4.32
CA GLN A 51 3.02 -0.15 3.48
C GLN A 51 2.55 -0.65 2.11
N THR A 52 3.26 -0.22 1.06
CA THR A 52 2.99 -0.63 -0.32
C THR A 52 4.32 -0.92 -1.02
N SER A 53 4.29 -1.51 -2.20
CA SER A 53 5.50 -1.79 -2.98
C SER A 53 5.23 -1.57 -4.46
N TYR A 54 6.06 -0.76 -5.10
CA TYR A 54 5.97 -0.52 -6.54
C TYR A 54 6.32 -1.78 -7.37
N ASN A 55 6.83 -2.84 -6.73
CA ASN A 55 7.09 -4.13 -7.37
C ASN A 55 5.87 -5.04 -7.38
N THR A 56 4.76 -4.64 -6.76
CA THR A 56 3.54 -5.45 -6.64
C THR A 56 2.46 -4.93 -7.59
N TYR A 57 1.90 -5.83 -8.41
CA TYR A 57 0.81 -5.52 -9.32
C TYR A 57 -0.03 -6.79 -9.57
N GLY A 58 -1.35 -6.65 -9.44
CA GLY A 58 -2.26 -7.76 -9.67
C GLY A 58 -2.05 -8.95 -8.75
N GLY A 59 -1.56 -8.72 -7.53
CA GLY A 59 -1.29 -9.77 -6.57
C GLY A 59 0.03 -10.49 -6.78
N VAL A 60 0.91 -9.97 -7.65
CA VAL A 60 2.21 -10.60 -7.98
C VAL A 60 3.34 -9.60 -7.76
N HIS A 61 4.46 -10.08 -7.21
CA HIS A 61 5.67 -9.29 -7.06
C HIS A 61 6.57 -9.48 -8.27
N ASN A 62 7.02 -8.39 -8.90
CA ASN A 62 7.82 -8.43 -10.14
C ASN A 62 9.13 -9.20 -10.02
N ASN A 63 9.74 -9.20 -8.84
CA ASN A 63 11.04 -9.85 -8.60
C ASN A 63 10.88 -11.15 -7.81
N ASN A 64 9.75 -11.83 -7.93
CA ASN A 64 9.43 -13.07 -7.23
C ASN A 64 9.47 -12.95 -5.70
N GLY A 65 9.35 -11.73 -5.17
CA GLY A 65 9.23 -11.50 -3.75
C GLY A 65 7.79 -11.70 -3.27
N THR A 66 7.54 -11.39 -2.00
CA THR A 66 6.19 -11.45 -1.45
C THR A 66 5.37 -10.25 -1.93
N PRO A 67 4.21 -10.47 -2.58
CA PRO A 67 3.34 -9.36 -2.98
C PRO A 67 2.83 -8.61 -1.74
N LEU A 68 2.74 -7.28 -1.83
CA LEU A 68 2.27 -6.46 -0.73
C LEU A 68 1.00 -5.71 -1.17
N ARG A 69 -0.13 -6.08 -0.56
CA ARG A 69 -1.45 -5.47 -0.79
C ARG A 69 -1.86 -5.41 -2.26
N LYS A 70 -1.46 -6.43 -3.02
CA LYS A 70 -1.85 -6.75 -4.40
C LYS A 70 -1.43 -5.73 -5.47
N ASN A 71 -1.46 -4.43 -5.16
CA ASN A 71 -1.08 -3.39 -6.12
C ASN A 71 -0.30 -2.30 -5.40
N HIS A 72 0.61 -1.64 -6.12
CA HIS A 72 1.29 -0.46 -5.59
C HIS A 72 0.28 0.67 -5.41
N ALA A 73 0.35 1.35 -4.28
CA ALA A 73 -0.52 2.49 -4.00
C ALA A 73 -0.14 3.70 -4.85
N GLY A 74 -1.17 4.40 -5.36
CA GLY A 74 -1.00 5.68 -6.02
C GLY A 74 -2.02 6.67 -5.48
N ILE A 75 -1.75 7.97 -5.60
CA ILE A 75 -2.66 9.01 -5.14
C ILE A 75 -3.99 8.87 -5.88
N GLY A 76 -5.10 8.89 -5.13
CA GLY A 76 -6.45 8.72 -5.67
C GLY A 76 -6.96 7.30 -5.65
N MET A 77 -6.12 6.30 -5.36
CA MET A 77 -6.57 4.93 -5.15
C MET A 77 -7.27 4.80 -3.80
N THR A 78 -8.05 3.73 -3.64
CA THR A 78 -8.72 3.42 -2.39
C THR A 78 -8.07 2.21 -1.74
N TYR A 79 -7.83 2.28 -0.42
CA TYR A 79 -7.39 1.12 0.35
C TYR A 79 -8.62 0.38 0.86
N ASP A 80 -8.75 -0.90 0.51
CA ASP A 80 -9.84 -1.77 0.95
C ASP A 80 -9.32 -2.66 2.09
N GLU A 81 -9.80 -2.43 3.31
CA GLU A 81 -9.35 -3.18 4.50
C GLU A 81 -9.76 -4.66 4.43
N ASP A 82 -10.94 -4.95 3.90
CA ASP A 82 -11.44 -6.32 3.84
C ASP A 82 -10.60 -7.17 2.89
N ARG A 83 -10.14 -6.59 1.80
CA ARG A 83 -9.27 -7.24 0.82
C ARG A 83 -7.79 -7.05 1.11
N ASP A 84 -7.45 -6.13 2.01
CA ASP A 84 -6.08 -5.68 2.29
C ASP A 84 -5.35 -5.34 0.99
N ALA A 85 -5.95 -4.46 0.18
CA ALA A 85 -5.47 -4.15 -1.16
C ALA A 85 -5.72 -2.70 -1.56
N PHE A 86 -4.86 -2.16 -2.44
CA PHE A 86 -5.07 -0.86 -3.06
C PHE A 86 -5.80 -1.06 -4.39
N ILE A 87 -6.88 -0.31 -4.60
CA ILE A 87 -7.78 -0.47 -5.75
C ILE A 87 -7.93 0.87 -6.45
N LEU A 88 -7.76 0.88 -7.78
CA LEU A 88 -8.02 2.06 -8.61
C LEU A 88 -9.50 2.42 -8.59
N LYS A 89 -9.80 3.69 -8.84
CA LYS A 89 -11.17 4.13 -9.01
C LYS A 89 -11.82 3.34 -10.15
N LYS A 90 -13.07 2.87 -9.93
CA LYS A 90 -13.82 2.13 -10.95
C LYS A 90 -13.95 2.96 -12.23
N PRO A 91 -13.42 2.49 -13.38
CA PRO A 91 -13.41 3.30 -14.60
C PRO A 91 -14.78 3.41 -15.26
N TYR A 92 -15.58 2.35 -15.22
CA TYR A 92 -16.94 2.33 -15.79
C TYR A 92 -17.86 1.50 -14.92
N ALA A 93 -19.16 1.85 -14.89
CA ALA A 93 -20.12 1.15 -14.04
C ALA A 93 -20.27 -0.34 -14.36
N SER A 94 -20.00 -0.74 -15.60
CA SER A 94 -20.11 -2.15 -16.03
C SER A 94 -18.91 -3.01 -15.72
N TRP A 95 -17.82 -2.42 -15.26
CA TRP A 95 -16.60 -3.17 -14.96
C TRP A 95 -16.74 -3.90 -13.63
N ILE A 96 -16.09 -5.08 -13.55
CA ILE A 96 -16.15 -5.94 -12.38
C ILE A 96 -14.76 -6.06 -11.77
N LEU A 97 -14.70 -6.03 -10.44
CA LEU A 97 -13.44 -6.19 -9.73
C LEU A 97 -13.05 -7.67 -9.67
N ASN A 98 -11.83 -7.97 -10.13
CA ASN A 98 -11.23 -9.29 -9.93
C ASN A 98 -10.75 -9.38 -8.48
N GLU A 99 -11.34 -10.28 -7.69
CA GLU A 99 -11.04 -10.39 -6.26
C GLU A 99 -9.63 -10.88 -5.98
N ASP A 100 -9.03 -11.64 -6.90
CA ASP A 100 -7.67 -12.17 -6.70
C ASP A 100 -6.60 -11.12 -6.96
N THR A 101 -6.78 -10.28 -7.97
CA THR A 101 -5.79 -9.26 -8.38
C THR A 101 -6.13 -7.86 -7.89
N CYS A 102 -7.38 -7.62 -7.50
CA CYS A 102 -7.93 -6.30 -7.18
C CYS A 102 -7.76 -5.30 -8.34
N LEU A 103 -7.85 -5.81 -9.56
CA LEU A 103 -7.87 -5.00 -10.78
C LEU A 103 -9.27 -5.04 -11.40
N TRP A 104 -9.64 -3.95 -12.08
CA TRP A 104 -10.94 -3.86 -12.75
C TRP A 104 -10.90 -4.54 -14.10
N GLU A 105 -11.97 -5.27 -14.43
CA GLU A 105 -12.14 -5.98 -15.69
C GLU A 105 -13.44 -5.54 -16.37
N ALA A 106 -13.37 -5.39 -17.70
CA ALA A 106 -14.52 -5.01 -18.52
C ALA A 106 -15.59 -6.11 -18.56
#